data_bec85d0b97317c89f3a98254b91d2da5
#
_entry.id   bec85d0b97317c89f3a98254b91d2da5
#
_cell.length_a   1.000
_cell.length_b   1.000
_cell.length_c   1.000
_cell.angle_alpha   90.00
_cell.angle_beta   90.00
_cell.angle_gamma   90.00
#
_symmetry.space_group_name_H-M   'P 1'
#
loop_
_entity.id
_entity.type
_entity.pdbx_description
1 polymer ?
#
loop_
_entity_poly.entity_id
_entity_poly.type
_entity_poly.pdbx_seq_one_letter_code
_entity_poly.pdbx_strand_id
1 'polypeptide(L)'
;MTQSSFGEGTGPIWLDDVNCEGPERIIGNCQQNVIGDHNCLHAEDAGVVCEMSVRLTGGRDPLEGRVEINYNGAWGTVCADGFDMLAANVVCRQVGFTRAVDVKLFRPGTGPIMLDEVECEGTETQLGLCAPTRFCSNRLHSRPRYRHKMRIISSAFLSSFPQKKI
;
A
#
# COMPACT_ATOMS: atom_id res chain seq x y z
N MET A 1 0.83 -28.21 -9.54
CA MET A 1 -0.49 -27.82 -9.07
C MET A 1 -0.29 -26.59 -8.24
N THR A 2 -0.77 -25.44 -8.65
CA THR A 2 -0.72 -24.19 -7.92
C THR A 2 -1.87 -24.22 -6.92
N GLN A 3 -1.54 -24.41 -5.62
CA GLN A 3 -2.54 -24.25 -4.56
C GLN A 3 -2.94 -22.78 -4.48
N SER A 4 -4.21 -22.50 -4.17
CA SER A 4 -4.71 -21.14 -3.94
C SER A 4 -3.92 -20.47 -2.80
N SER A 5 -3.20 -19.39 -3.10
CA SER A 5 -2.30 -18.73 -2.14
C SER A 5 -3.02 -18.10 -0.95
N PHE A 6 -4.33 -17.87 -1.06
CA PHE A 6 -5.19 -17.27 -0.04
C PHE A 6 -6.16 -18.27 0.60
N GLY A 7 -5.98 -19.55 0.36
CA GLY A 7 -6.90 -20.60 0.78
C GLY A 7 -8.03 -20.83 -0.22
N GLU A 8 -8.72 -21.93 -0.03
CA GLU A 8 -9.84 -22.36 -0.85
C GLU A 8 -11.10 -21.59 -0.47
N GLY A 9 -11.87 -21.16 -1.49
CA GLY A 9 -13.18 -20.56 -1.30
C GLY A 9 -14.24 -21.58 -0.91
N THR A 10 -15.44 -21.09 -0.70
CA THR A 10 -16.63 -21.90 -0.45
C THR A 10 -17.79 -21.33 -1.25
N GLY A 11 -18.58 -22.16 -1.90
CA GLY A 11 -19.71 -21.72 -2.70
C GLY A 11 -19.54 -22.04 -4.19
N PRO A 12 -20.42 -21.56 -5.07
CA PRO A 12 -20.29 -21.85 -6.49
C PRO A 12 -19.16 -21.07 -7.16
N ILE A 13 -18.45 -21.72 -8.06
CA ILE A 13 -17.50 -21.06 -8.97
C ILE A 13 -18.32 -20.50 -10.14
N TRP A 14 -18.21 -19.20 -10.39
CA TRP A 14 -19.02 -18.50 -11.37
C TRP A 14 -18.31 -18.26 -12.69
N LEU A 15 -16.99 -18.09 -12.67
CA LEU A 15 -16.21 -17.70 -13.85
C LEU A 15 -15.04 -18.68 -14.02
N ASP A 16 -14.83 -19.09 -15.27
CA ASP A 16 -13.70 -19.91 -15.69
C ASP A 16 -13.17 -19.43 -17.05
N ASP A 17 -11.89 -19.74 -17.31
CA ASP A 17 -11.20 -19.34 -18.54
C ASP A 17 -11.27 -17.83 -18.83
N VAL A 18 -11.16 -16.99 -17.78
CA VAL A 18 -11.26 -15.53 -17.90
C VAL A 18 -10.02 -14.96 -18.59
N ASN A 19 -10.23 -14.34 -19.76
CA ASN A 19 -9.19 -13.69 -20.54
C ASN A 19 -9.52 -12.21 -20.75
N CYS A 20 -8.73 -11.32 -20.12
CA CYS A 20 -8.90 -9.88 -20.21
C CYS A 20 -7.82 -9.25 -21.07
N GLU A 21 -8.16 -8.19 -21.83
CA GLU A 21 -7.21 -7.37 -22.59
C GLU A 21 -6.59 -6.27 -21.76
N GLY A 22 -7.17 -5.93 -20.58
CA GLY A 22 -6.68 -4.96 -19.61
C GLY A 22 -7.41 -3.61 -19.55
N PRO A 23 -8.13 -3.13 -20.60
CA PRO A 23 -8.88 -1.88 -20.50
C PRO A 23 -10.28 -2.05 -19.91
N GLU A 24 -10.72 -3.26 -19.66
CA GLU A 24 -12.03 -3.55 -19.08
C GLU A 24 -12.15 -3.01 -17.66
N ARG A 25 -13.27 -2.38 -17.34
CA ARG A 25 -13.53 -1.81 -16.02
C ARG A 25 -14.04 -2.81 -15.00
N ILE A 26 -14.62 -3.90 -15.46
CA ILE A 26 -15.18 -4.99 -14.64
C ILE A 26 -14.85 -6.32 -15.28
N ILE A 27 -14.58 -7.32 -14.45
CA ILE A 27 -14.21 -8.67 -14.89
C ILE A 27 -15.26 -9.33 -15.79
N GLY A 28 -16.53 -9.01 -15.59
CA GLY A 28 -17.62 -9.53 -16.42
C GLY A 28 -17.60 -9.07 -17.88
N ASN A 29 -16.75 -8.09 -18.24
CA ASN A 29 -16.55 -7.65 -19.62
C ASN A 29 -15.39 -8.37 -20.31
N CYS A 30 -14.63 -9.17 -19.58
CA CYS A 30 -13.57 -10.01 -20.15
C CYS A 30 -14.20 -11.22 -20.88
N GLN A 31 -13.49 -11.74 -21.87
CA GLN A 31 -13.87 -13.01 -22.50
C GLN A 31 -13.79 -14.12 -21.45
N GLN A 32 -14.82 -14.95 -21.38
CA GLN A 32 -14.95 -16.02 -20.40
C GLN A 32 -15.96 -17.07 -20.86
N ASN A 33 -16.00 -18.22 -20.19
CA ASN A 33 -17.02 -19.22 -20.35
C ASN A 33 -18.40 -18.71 -19.90
N VAL A 34 -19.45 -19.46 -20.19
CA VAL A 34 -20.79 -19.17 -19.67
C VAL A 34 -20.73 -19.18 -18.14
N ILE A 35 -21.39 -18.21 -17.51
CA ILE A 35 -21.41 -18.10 -16.05
C ILE A 35 -21.88 -19.41 -15.42
N GLY A 36 -21.07 -19.97 -14.53
CA GLY A 36 -21.31 -21.25 -13.85
C GLY A 36 -20.89 -22.50 -14.64
N ASP A 37 -20.40 -22.35 -15.88
CA ASP A 37 -19.78 -23.43 -16.64
C ASP A 37 -18.26 -23.45 -16.39
N HIS A 38 -17.79 -24.42 -15.60
CA HIS A 38 -16.39 -24.52 -15.15
C HIS A 38 -15.97 -25.97 -14.93
N ASN A 39 -14.66 -26.21 -15.01
CA ASN A 39 -14.04 -27.49 -14.64
C ASN A 39 -13.12 -27.37 -13.41
N CYS A 40 -13.14 -26.22 -12.72
CA CYS A 40 -12.26 -25.87 -11.60
C CYS A 40 -12.70 -26.47 -10.27
N LEU A 41 -11.74 -26.65 -9.38
CA LEU A 41 -11.93 -26.94 -7.97
C LEU A 41 -11.52 -25.71 -7.14
N HIS A 42 -11.98 -25.59 -5.89
CA HIS A 42 -11.60 -24.47 -5.00
C HIS A 42 -10.10 -24.38 -4.68
N ALA A 43 -9.36 -25.47 -4.87
CA ALA A 43 -7.89 -25.44 -4.80
C ALA A 43 -7.25 -24.59 -5.93
N GLU A 44 -8.03 -24.24 -6.95
CA GLU A 44 -7.62 -23.46 -8.13
C GLU A 44 -8.22 -22.04 -8.12
N ASP A 45 -8.85 -21.63 -7.02
CA ASP A 45 -9.44 -20.29 -6.90
C ASP A 45 -8.40 -19.19 -7.17
N ALA A 46 -8.77 -18.27 -8.05
CA ALA A 46 -7.92 -17.14 -8.42
C ALA A 46 -7.84 -16.12 -7.27
N GLY A 47 -6.61 -15.70 -6.95
CA GLY A 47 -6.34 -14.65 -5.98
C GLY A 47 -5.53 -13.51 -6.60
N VAL A 48 -5.76 -12.28 -6.17
CA VAL A 48 -5.00 -11.11 -6.63
C VAL A 48 -4.52 -10.27 -5.46
N VAL A 49 -3.34 -9.67 -5.62
CA VAL A 49 -2.83 -8.61 -4.76
C VAL A 49 -2.86 -7.32 -5.56
N CYS A 50 -3.70 -6.38 -5.16
CA CYS A 50 -3.77 -5.09 -5.83
C CYS A 50 -2.78 -4.11 -5.21
N GLU A 51 -2.26 -3.19 -6.04
CA GLU A 51 -1.41 -2.12 -5.58
C GLU A 51 -2.19 -1.17 -4.66
N MET A 52 -1.61 -0.88 -3.50
CA MET A 52 -2.08 0.17 -2.61
C MET A 52 -1.43 1.48 -3.04
N SER A 53 -2.23 2.44 -3.52
CA SER A 53 -1.72 3.76 -3.87
C SER A 53 -1.24 4.50 -2.63
N VAL A 54 -0.04 5.07 -2.71
CA VAL A 54 0.59 5.86 -1.64
C VAL A 54 0.90 7.25 -2.17
N ARG A 55 0.81 8.26 -1.31
CA ARG A 55 1.25 9.62 -1.61
C ARG A 55 1.89 10.29 -0.40
N LEU A 56 2.74 11.28 -0.66
CA LEU A 56 3.22 12.22 0.35
C LEU A 56 2.42 13.51 0.24
N THR A 57 1.93 14.04 1.37
CA THR A 57 1.08 15.24 1.36
C THR A 57 1.37 16.15 2.54
N GLY A 58 1.11 17.45 2.35
CA GLY A 58 1.27 18.47 3.39
C GLY A 58 2.73 18.82 3.70
N GLY A 59 3.69 18.42 2.86
CA GLY A 59 5.08 18.84 2.89
C GLY A 59 5.29 20.24 2.32
N ARG A 60 6.53 20.73 2.38
CA ARG A 60 6.96 21.99 1.74
C ARG A 60 7.27 21.81 0.27
N ASP A 61 7.64 20.61 -0.11
CA ASP A 61 7.98 20.19 -1.45
C ASP A 61 7.51 18.75 -1.71
N PRO A 62 7.56 18.24 -2.94
CA PRO A 62 7.11 16.88 -3.28
C PRO A 62 7.92 15.75 -2.65
N LEU A 63 9.08 16.04 -2.05
CA LEU A 63 9.99 15.04 -1.48
C LEU A 63 9.70 14.74 -0.01
N GLU A 64 8.81 15.51 0.61
CA GLU A 64 8.46 15.33 2.01
C GLU A 64 6.95 15.42 2.24
N GLY A 65 6.47 14.69 3.23
CA GLY A 65 5.06 14.78 3.61
C GLY A 65 4.61 13.69 4.54
N ARG A 66 3.36 13.82 4.95
CA ARG A 66 2.64 12.75 5.63
C ARG A 66 2.34 11.64 4.62
N VAL A 67 2.58 10.41 5.02
CA VAL A 67 2.18 9.26 4.23
C VAL A 67 0.67 9.10 4.29
N GLU A 68 0.04 9.08 3.13
CA GLU A 68 -1.36 8.73 2.97
C GLU A 68 -1.49 7.58 1.98
N ILE A 69 -2.43 6.69 2.24
CA ILE A 69 -2.75 5.53 1.40
C ILE A 69 -4.18 5.61 0.91
N ASN A 70 -4.40 5.11 -0.30
CA ASN A 70 -5.75 4.89 -0.82
C ASN A 70 -6.08 3.40 -0.69
N TYR A 71 -7.17 3.13 -0.01
CA TYR A 71 -7.73 1.78 0.11
C TYR A 71 -9.23 1.83 -0.22
N ASN A 72 -9.65 1.02 -1.17
CA ASN A 72 -11.04 0.98 -1.66
C ASN A 72 -11.59 2.36 -2.05
N GLY A 73 -10.78 3.21 -2.67
CA GLY A 73 -11.17 4.54 -3.13
C GLY A 73 -11.16 5.64 -2.05
N ALA A 74 -10.87 5.30 -0.79
CA ALA A 74 -10.77 6.25 0.31
C ALA A 74 -9.32 6.52 0.69
N TRP A 75 -8.94 7.80 0.84
CA TRP A 75 -7.64 8.21 1.36
C TRP A 75 -7.66 8.24 2.89
N GLY A 76 -6.60 7.69 3.48
CA GLY A 76 -6.38 7.73 4.93
C GLY A 76 -4.90 7.76 5.28
N THR A 77 -4.60 7.88 6.56
CA THR A 77 -3.24 8.04 7.08
C THR A 77 -2.67 6.71 7.57
N VAL A 78 -1.36 6.70 7.81
CA VAL A 78 -0.62 5.62 8.45
C VAL A 78 -0.24 6.06 9.84
N CYS A 79 -0.43 5.21 10.85
CA CYS A 79 0.06 5.45 12.20
C CYS A 79 1.58 5.46 12.22
N ALA A 80 2.16 6.26 13.10
CA ALA A 80 3.60 6.34 13.23
C ALA A 80 4.18 5.26 14.15
N ASP A 81 3.34 4.57 14.90
CA ASP A 81 3.77 3.49 15.80
C ASP A 81 4.31 2.34 14.94
N GLY A 82 5.55 1.91 15.22
CA GLY A 82 6.26 0.91 14.41
C GLY A 82 6.77 1.37 13.04
N PHE A 83 6.41 2.58 12.56
CA PHE A 83 6.81 3.08 11.25
C PHE A 83 8.28 3.56 11.27
N ASP A 84 9.17 2.74 10.77
CA ASP A 84 10.62 2.94 10.79
C ASP A 84 11.22 3.31 9.41
N MET A 85 12.56 3.33 9.33
CA MET A 85 13.29 3.60 8.09
C MET A 85 13.08 2.54 7.01
N LEU A 86 12.77 1.30 7.38
CA LEU A 86 12.51 0.23 6.40
C LEU A 86 11.16 0.47 5.73
N ALA A 87 10.13 0.77 6.51
CA ALA A 87 8.82 1.16 5.98
C ALA A 87 8.91 2.45 5.15
N ALA A 88 9.68 3.45 5.61
CA ALA A 88 9.90 4.69 4.87
C ALA A 88 10.60 4.46 3.51
N ASN A 89 11.55 3.53 3.43
CA ASN A 89 12.20 3.15 2.17
C ASN A 89 11.21 2.51 1.20
N VAL A 90 10.31 1.65 1.68
CA VAL A 90 9.25 1.07 0.85
C VAL A 90 8.35 2.16 0.28
N VAL A 91 7.88 3.09 1.14
CA VAL A 91 7.07 4.24 0.71
C VAL A 91 7.80 5.09 -0.33
N CYS A 92 9.06 5.47 -0.07
CA CYS A 92 9.83 6.29 -1.02
C CYS A 92 9.94 5.63 -2.39
N ARG A 93 10.25 4.32 -2.44
CA ARG A 93 10.29 3.59 -3.73
C ARG A 93 8.94 3.56 -4.42
N GLN A 94 7.88 3.31 -3.68
CA GLN A 94 6.53 3.24 -4.23
C GLN A 94 6.05 4.59 -4.82
N VAL A 95 6.52 5.72 -4.28
CA VAL A 95 6.24 7.06 -4.84
C VAL A 95 7.30 7.55 -5.83
N GLY A 96 8.22 6.67 -6.27
CA GLY A 96 9.18 6.95 -7.34
C GLY A 96 10.53 7.51 -6.89
N PHE A 97 10.85 7.48 -5.59
CA PHE A 97 12.16 7.88 -5.07
C PHE A 97 13.04 6.68 -4.74
N THR A 98 14.35 6.90 -4.65
CA THR A 98 15.31 5.81 -4.42
C THR A 98 15.24 5.25 -2.99
N ARG A 99 15.20 6.15 -1.98
CA ARG A 99 15.19 5.79 -0.58
C ARG A 99 14.74 6.95 0.31
N ALA A 100 14.34 6.65 1.54
CA ALA A 100 14.16 7.63 2.61
C ALA A 100 15.52 8.09 3.17
N VAL A 101 15.59 9.31 3.67
CA VAL A 101 16.75 9.85 4.39
C VAL A 101 16.45 10.10 5.87
N ASP A 102 15.16 10.25 6.21
CA ASP A 102 14.74 10.53 7.58
C ASP A 102 13.25 10.17 7.75
N VAL A 103 12.86 9.80 8.96
CA VAL A 103 11.47 9.58 9.36
C VAL A 103 11.13 10.51 10.49
N LYS A 104 10.21 11.42 10.26
CA LYS A 104 9.71 12.38 11.26
C LYS A 104 8.22 12.46 11.24
N LEU A 105 7.63 12.72 12.39
CA LEU A 105 6.22 12.92 12.51
C LEU A 105 5.77 14.21 11.83
N PHE A 106 4.73 14.14 11.03
CA PHE A 106 4.17 15.24 10.27
C PHE A 106 2.87 15.73 10.89
N ARG A 107 2.31 16.85 10.38
CA ARG A 107 1.03 17.36 10.88
C ARG A 107 -0.06 16.30 10.72
N PRO A 108 -1.03 16.21 11.67
CA PRO A 108 -2.15 15.30 11.54
C PRO A 108 -2.88 15.49 10.21
N GLY A 109 -3.30 14.39 9.60
CA GLY A 109 -4.20 14.38 8.45
C GLY A 109 -5.66 14.44 8.86
N THR A 110 -6.51 14.56 7.86
CA THR A 110 -7.94 14.38 7.98
C THR A 110 -8.31 13.03 7.38
N GLY A 111 -9.23 12.31 7.95
CA GLY A 111 -9.63 10.99 7.50
C GLY A 111 -9.20 9.87 8.46
N PRO A 112 -9.55 8.64 8.13
CA PRO A 112 -9.23 7.49 8.99
C PRO A 112 -7.73 7.20 9.01
N ILE A 113 -7.27 6.62 10.13
CA ILE A 113 -5.98 5.92 10.16
C ILE A 113 -6.22 4.53 9.58
N MET A 114 -5.58 4.23 8.46
CA MET A 114 -5.81 2.99 7.71
C MET A 114 -4.85 1.87 8.13
N LEU A 115 -3.60 2.21 8.40
CA LEU A 115 -2.56 1.25 8.80
C LEU A 115 -1.96 1.66 10.14
N ASP A 116 -1.66 0.65 10.94
CA ASP A 116 -1.00 0.76 12.23
C ASP A 116 0.03 -0.37 12.39
N GLU A 117 1.07 -0.13 13.19
CA GLU A 117 2.14 -1.12 13.44
C GLU A 117 2.71 -1.71 12.14
N VAL A 118 3.11 -0.85 11.20
CA VAL A 118 3.66 -1.27 9.90
C VAL A 118 5.08 -1.76 10.06
N GLU A 119 5.30 -3.06 9.90
CA GLU A 119 6.61 -3.70 9.97
C GLU A 119 7.03 -4.17 8.57
N CYS A 120 8.11 -3.58 8.03
CA CYS A 120 8.67 -3.91 6.72
C CYS A 120 10.09 -4.48 6.86
N GLU A 121 10.49 -5.37 5.97
CA GLU A 121 11.87 -5.80 5.80
C GLU A 121 12.70 -4.78 4.99
N GLY A 122 12.04 -3.85 4.32
CA GLY A 122 12.64 -2.81 3.51
C GLY A 122 12.89 -3.22 2.05
N THR A 123 12.57 -4.44 1.66
CA THR A 123 12.73 -4.99 0.29
C THR A 123 11.42 -5.03 -0.48
N GLU A 124 10.29 -4.85 0.19
CA GLU A 124 8.97 -4.91 -0.42
C GLU A 124 8.79 -3.83 -1.49
N THR A 125 8.07 -4.17 -2.53
CA THR A 125 7.74 -3.24 -3.63
C THR A 125 6.61 -2.30 -3.29
N GLN A 126 5.78 -2.66 -2.29
CA GLN A 126 4.59 -1.91 -1.88
C GLN A 126 4.42 -1.98 -0.36
N LEU A 127 3.92 -0.89 0.23
CA LEU A 127 3.65 -0.80 1.66
C LEU A 127 2.62 -1.85 2.13
N GLY A 128 1.67 -2.22 1.28
CA GLY A 128 0.67 -3.25 1.56
C GLY A 128 1.22 -4.68 1.65
N LEU A 129 2.48 -4.91 1.26
CA LEU A 129 3.16 -6.21 1.38
C LEU A 129 3.96 -6.35 2.68
N CYS A 130 4.11 -5.28 3.46
CA CYS A 130 4.75 -5.34 4.77
C CYS A 130 3.87 -6.14 5.76
N ALA A 131 4.49 -6.96 6.62
CA ALA A 131 3.79 -7.79 7.61
C ALA A 131 3.69 -7.06 8.96
N PRO A 132 2.77 -7.51 9.86
CA PRO A 132 1.34 -7.54 9.66
C PRO A 132 0.72 -6.15 9.84
N THR A 133 0.29 -5.57 8.77
CA THR A 133 -0.48 -4.32 8.84
C THR A 133 -1.84 -4.59 9.49
N ARG A 134 -2.05 -4.10 10.68
CA ARG A 134 -3.39 -4.07 11.26
C ARG A 134 -4.17 -2.94 10.59
N PHE A 135 -5.17 -3.28 9.80
CA PHE A 135 -6.17 -2.29 9.42
C PHE A 135 -6.88 -1.82 10.69
N CYS A 136 -6.77 -0.54 11.01
CA CYS A 136 -7.50 0.04 12.13
C CYS A 136 -9.00 0.03 11.83
N SER A 137 -9.68 -1.08 12.14
CA SER A 137 -11.14 -1.09 12.21
C SER A 137 -11.55 -0.32 13.46
N ASN A 138 -12.01 0.91 13.28
CA ASN A 138 -12.79 1.75 14.20
C ASN A 138 -12.91 1.29 15.67
N ARG A 139 -11.81 1.05 16.36
CA ARG A 139 -11.83 1.13 17.82
C ARG A 139 -11.35 2.49 18.21
N LEU A 140 -12.28 3.30 18.68
CA LEU A 140 -12.06 4.55 19.37
C LEU A 140 -10.88 4.45 20.36
N HIS A 141 -9.65 4.66 19.89
CA HIS A 141 -8.56 5.01 20.75
C HIS A 141 -8.54 6.54 20.83
N SER A 142 -9.51 7.06 21.57
CA SER A 142 -9.49 8.41 22.12
C SER A 142 -8.43 8.49 23.21
N ARG A 143 -7.16 8.53 22.83
CA ARG A 143 -6.10 9.15 23.63
C ARG A 143 -5.08 9.78 22.70
N PRO A 144 -4.93 11.11 22.68
CA PRO A 144 -3.83 11.76 21.99
C PRO A 144 -2.57 11.54 22.84
N ARG A 145 -1.87 10.45 22.63
CA ARG A 145 -0.47 10.33 23.10
C ARG A 145 0.41 10.62 21.91
N TYR A 146 1.10 11.74 22.03
CA TYR A 146 2.16 12.28 21.19
C TYR A 146 1.69 13.13 19.99
N ARG A 147 1.80 14.42 20.17
CA ARG A 147 1.97 15.43 19.12
C ARG A 147 3.35 15.26 18.48
N HIS A 148 3.48 14.37 17.52
CA HIS A 148 4.71 14.29 16.77
C HIS A 148 4.41 14.38 15.27
N LYS A 149 5.32 14.99 14.53
CA LYS A 149 5.20 15.32 13.10
C LYS A 149 6.00 14.30 12.30
N MET A 150 5.40 13.52 11.44
CA MET A 150 6.14 12.62 10.54
C MET A 150 6.60 13.37 9.29
N ARG A 151 7.87 13.30 8.98
CA ARG A 151 8.48 13.85 7.77
C ARG A 151 9.35 12.78 7.12
N ILE A 152 9.05 12.45 5.88
CA ILE A 152 9.88 11.60 5.05
C ILE A 152 10.56 12.50 4.03
N ILE A 153 11.89 12.45 3.97
CA ILE A 153 12.71 13.16 2.99
C ILE A 153 13.41 12.12 2.12
N SER A 154 13.22 12.19 0.81
CA SER A 154 13.89 11.27 -0.12
C SER A 154 15.34 11.70 -0.38
N SER A 155 16.21 10.74 -0.66
CA SER A 155 17.63 10.99 -0.98
C SER A 155 17.86 11.58 -2.36
N ALA A 156 16.84 11.72 -3.21
CA ALA A 156 17.01 12.21 -4.58
C ALA A 156 17.57 13.63 -4.67
N PHE A 157 17.46 14.42 -3.58
CA PHE A 157 17.92 15.82 -3.57
C PHE A 157 19.40 16.00 -3.26
N LEU A 158 20.07 14.98 -2.66
CA LEU A 158 21.47 15.14 -2.25
C LEU A 158 22.49 15.05 -3.41
N SER A 159 22.05 14.54 -4.55
CA SER A 159 22.92 14.42 -5.76
C SER A 159 22.92 15.66 -6.66
N SER A 160 22.07 16.65 -6.40
CA SER A 160 21.88 17.83 -7.28
C SER A 160 22.59 19.11 -6.84
N PHE A 161 23.27 19.13 -5.67
CA PHE A 161 24.06 20.28 -5.27
C PHE A 161 25.49 20.17 -5.80
N PRO A 162 25.96 21.13 -6.63
CA PRO A 162 27.36 21.19 -7.03
C PRO A 162 28.22 21.42 -5.79
N GLN A 163 29.14 20.51 -5.55
CA GLN A 163 30.21 20.69 -4.54
C GLN A 163 31.00 21.92 -4.94
N LYS A 164 30.84 23.04 -4.25
CA LYS A 164 31.80 24.13 -4.34
C LYS A 164 33.13 23.65 -3.74
N LYS A 165 34.12 23.46 -4.62
CA LYS A 165 35.52 23.34 -4.20
C LYS A 165 35.93 24.66 -3.55
N ILE A 166 36.37 24.57 -2.31
CA ILE A 166 37.19 25.58 -1.66
C ILE A 166 38.64 25.27 -2.00
#